data_85272ab0cd31c43d771d8440cb614d5e
#
_entry.id   85272ab0cd31c43d771d8440cb614d5e
#
_cell.length_a   1.000
_cell.length_b   1.000
_cell.length_c   1.000
_cell.angle_alpha   90.00
_cell.angle_beta   90.00
_cell.angle_gamma   90.00
#
_symmetry.space_group_name_H-M   'P 1'
#
loop_
_entity.id
_entity.type
_entity.pdbx_description
1 polymer ?
#
loop_
_entity_poly.entity_id
_entity_poly.type
_entity_poly.pdbx_seq_one_letter_code
_entity_poly.pdbx_strand_id
1 'polypeptide(L)'
;EILIGLVGSEMCIRDSSTTIVARTIEWGGSNLNSQYVVVPRGYTERSYTPNGVDGMTFAARYGYVGLAVEQKEFIAEGLNEVGLSAGLFYFPKYGEYEKYNAAVRDKSISDLQLVSWLLGECSNVEEVKEAVKKVHVINIDPRASTVHWRFAEPSGRQLVLEIIKGELHFYENTLGVLTNSPSFEWHLTNLNNYVNLFPGTAPNQQLGNIELSSFGAGSGFLGIPGDVTPPSRFVRAAFYQASALSLIHI
;
A
#
# COMPACT_ATOMS: atom_id res chain seq x y z
N GLU A 1 -18.73 -5.41 19.58
CA GLU A 1 -17.28 -5.46 19.30
C GLU A 1 -17.06 -5.22 17.81
N ILE A 2 -16.55 -4.05 17.48
CA ILE A 2 -16.17 -3.73 16.10
C ILE A 2 -14.79 -4.35 15.90
N LEU A 3 -14.74 -5.44 15.17
CA LEU A 3 -13.49 -6.01 14.65
C LEU A 3 -12.93 -5.03 13.60
N ILE A 4 -12.13 -4.08 14.05
CA ILE A 4 -11.38 -3.20 13.18
C ILE A 4 -10.11 -3.96 12.81
N GLY A 5 -10.10 -4.57 11.63
CA GLY A 5 -8.89 -5.08 11.02
C GLY A 5 -7.91 -3.93 10.68
N LEU A 6 -6.71 -4.25 10.21
CA LEU A 6 -5.74 -3.25 9.71
C LEU A 6 -6.44 -2.32 8.71
N VAL A 7 -6.71 -1.10 9.16
CA VAL A 7 -7.33 -0.07 8.34
C VAL A 7 -6.22 0.87 7.88
N GLY A 8 -5.58 0.53 6.75
CA GLY A 8 -4.60 1.39 6.12
C GLY A 8 -5.17 2.03 4.86
N SER A 9 -5.07 3.33 4.74
CA SER A 9 -5.26 4.05 3.48
C SER A 9 -4.00 4.84 3.22
N GLU A 10 -3.56 4.86 1.99
CA GLU A 10 -2.43 5.65 1.56
C GLU A 10 -2.86 6.67 0.54
N MET A 11 -2.27 7.84 0.62
CA MET A 11 -2.29 8.89 -0.38
C MET A 11 -0.87 9.35 -0.65
N CYS A 12 -0.51 9.47 -1.92
CA CYS A 12 0.75 10.01 -2.35
C CYS A 12 0.51 11.27 -3.16
N ILE A 13 0.98 12.40 -2.66
CA ILE A 13 0.84 13.70 -3.28
C ILE A 13 2.17 14.06 -3.91
N ARG A 14 2.15 14.47 -5.17
CA ARG A 14 3.30 14.99 -5.89
C ARG A 14 3.08 16.45 -6.23
N ASP A 15 3.97 17.31 -5.77
CA ASP A 15 4.17 18.64 -6.36
C ASP A 15 5.31 18.63 -7.39
N SER A 16 5.69 19.78 -7.91
CA SER A 16 6.68 19.90 -8.97
C SER A 16 8.08 19.37 -8.61
N SER A 17 8.38 19.12 -7.33
CA SER A 17 9.71 18.76 -6.84
C SER A 17 9.75 17.68 -5.76
N THR A 18 8.61 17.35 -5.15
CA THR A 18 8.59 16.49 -3.95
C THR A 18 7.44 15.46 -4.04
N THR A 19 7.71 14.24 -3.62
CA THR A 19 6.71 13.20 -3.43
C THR A 19 6.50 12.99 -1.93
N ILE A 20 5.27 13.17 -1.45
CA ILE A 20 4.87 12.93 -0.07
C ILE A 20 4.00 11.69 -0.03
N VAL A 21 4.39 10.74 0.80
CA VAL A 21 3.62 9.53 1.09
C VAL A 21 3.07 9.63 2.49
N ALA A 22 1.76 9.47 2.64
CA ALA A 22 1.08 9.46 3.93
C ALA A 22 0.14 8.27 4.04
N ARG A 23 0.12 7.62 5.20
CA ARG A 23 -0.79 6.51 5.47
C ARG A 23 -1.25 6.50 6.92
N THR A 24 -2.35 5.79 7.18
CA THR A 24 -2.73 5.34 8.51
C THR A 24 -2.30 3.88 8.70
N ILE A 25 -1.89 3.53 9.91
CA ILE A 25 -1.62 2.14 10.31
C ILE A 25 -2.48 1.87 11.54
N GLU A 26 -3.45 1.00 11.38
CA GLU A 26 -4.39 0.65 12.42
C GLU A 26 -4.53 -0.87 12.52
N TRP A 27 -4.45 -1.40 13.73
CA TRP A 27 -4.66 -2.80 14.01
C TRP A 27 -5.69 -2.93 15.13
N GLY A 28 -6.84 -3.56 14.84
CA GLY A 28 -7.89 -3.72 15.82
C GLY A 28 -7.52 -4.76 16.89
N GLY A 29 -7.53 -4.33 18.14
CA GLY A 29 -7.51 -5.23 19.31
C GLY A 29 -6.15 -5.52 19.94
N SER A 30 -5.03 -4.97 19.46
CA SER A 30 -3.72 -5.06 20.12
C SER A 30 -2.89 -3.80 19.94
N ASN A 31 -1.94 -3.59 20.84
CA ASN A 31 -0.86 -2.64 20.64
C ASN A 31 0.07 -3.20 19.56
N LEU A 32 0.35 -2.43 18.52
CA LEU A 32 1.23 -2.83 17.42
C LEU A 32 2.71 -2.96 17.81
N ASN A 33 3.08 -2.69 19.05
CA ASN A 33 4.50 -2.67 19.50
C ASN A 33 5.39 -1.96 18.46
N SER A 34 4.92 -0.82 17.93
CA SER A 34 5.59 -0.13 16.85
C SER A 34 6.84 0.59 17.34
N GLN A 35 7.87 0.55 16.51
CA GLN A 35 9.16 1.20 16.78
C GLN A 35 9.78 1.76 15.51
N TYR A 36 10.50 2.86 15.62
CA TYR A 36 11.35 3.34 14.54
C TYR A 36 12.65 2.57 14.52
N VAL A 37 13.08 2.17 13.34
CA VAL A 37 14.37 1.52 13.11
C VAL A 37 15.17 2.30 12.09
N VAL A 38 16.49 2.33 12.29
CA VAL A 38 17.46 2.87 11.35
C VAL A 38 18.41 1.74 11.00
N VAL A 39 18.43 1.39 9.72
CA VAL A 39 19.25 0.29 9.21
C VAL A 39 20.39 0.87 8.36
N PRO A 40 21.66 0.71 8.78
CA PRO A 40 22.80 1.21 8.01
C PRO A 40 23.12 0.30 6.82
N ARG A 41 23.86 0.82 5.85
CA ARG A 41 24.43 0.02 4.77
C ARG A 41 25.26 -1.13 5.35
N GLY A 42 25.20 -2.29 4.69
CA GLY A 42 25.93 -3.50 5.10
C GLY A 42 25.28 -4.27 6.25
N TYR A 43 24.19 -3.76 6.83
CA TYR A 43 23.46 -4.53 7.83
C TYR A 43 22.89 -5.79 7.19
N THR A 44 23.13 -6.94 7.82
CA THR A 44 22.74 -8.25 7.29
C THR A 44 21.59 -8.82 8.11
N GLU A 45 20.58 -9.29 7.42
CA GLU A 45 19.43 -9.98 7.97
C GLU A 45 19.28 -11.37 7.35
N ARG A 46 18.57 -12.22 8.06
CA ARG A 46 18.11 -13.51 7.57
C ARG A 46 16.60 -13.61 7.69
N SER A 47 15.95 -14.06 6.62
CA SER A 47 14.50 -14.13 6.60
C SER A 47 13.95 -15.25 7.51
N TYR A 48 12.79 -14.98 8.06
CA TYR A 48 11.98 -15.98 8.74
C TYR A 48 11.30 -16.89 7.73
N THR A 49 11.13 -18.14 8.13
CA THR A 49 10.30 -19.14 7.44
C THR A 49 9.42 -19.84 8.49
N PRO A 50 8.48 -20.70 8.10
CA PRO A 50 7.73 -21.51 9.06
C PRO A 50 8.59 -22.37 10.01
N ASN A 51 9.84 -22.62 9.64
CA ASN A 51 10.79 -23.41 10.44
C ASN A 51 11.70 -22.57 11.36
N GLY A 52 11.61 -21.24 11.29
CA GLY A 52 12.45 -20.31 12.06
C GLY A 52 13.22 -19.33 11.18
N VAL A 53 14.36 -18.83 11.69
CA VAL A 53 15.21 -17.85 10.96
C VAL A 53 16.20 -18.60 10.06
N ASP A 54 15.72 -19.20 8.99
CA ASP A 54 16.50 -20.05 8.08
C ASP A 54 16.29 -19.78 6.58
N GLY A 55 15.57 -18.70 6.25
CA GLY A 55 15.30 -18.25 4.88
C GLY A 55 16.47 -17.52 4.22
N MET A 56 16.18 -16.72 3.23
CA MET A 56 17.15 -15.91 2.48
C MET A 56 17.95 -14.99 3.41
N THR A 57 19.27 -14.94 3.17
CA THR A 57 20.14 -13.94 3.81
C THR A 57 20.35 -12.78 2.86
N PHE A 58 20.19 -11.56 3.34
CA PHE A 58 20.37 -10.34 2.55
C PHE A 58 21.05 -9.24 3.35
N ALA A 59 21.75 -8.36 2.64
CA ALA A 59 22.46 -7.24 3.26
C ALA A 59 21.96 -5.93 2.63
N ALA A 60 21.79 -4.91 3.46
CA ALA A 60 21.35 -3.60 2.99
C ALA A 60 22.44 -2.90 2.18
N ARG A 61 22.25 -2.77 0.87
CA ARG A 61 23.06 -1.93 -0.02
C ARG A 61 22.80 -0.45 0.25
N TYR A 62 21.55 -0.11 0.53
CA TYR A 62 21.12 1.24 0.91
C TYR A 62 20.69 1.27 2.38
N GLY A 63 21.10 2.32 3.10
CA GLY A 63 20.56 2.58 4.41
C GLY A 63 19.09 3.02 4.32
N TYR A 64 18.28 2.65 5.31
CA TYR A 64 16.89 3.04 5.35
C TYR A 64 16.41 3.31 6.78
N VAL A 65 15.33 4.06 6.88
CA VAL A 65 14.55 4.24 8.10
C VAL A 65 13.18 3.61 7.91
N GLY A 66 12.64 3.00 8.95
CA GLY A 66 11.33 2.35 8.86
C GLY A 66 10.56 2.39 10.17
N LEU A 67 9.26 2.19 10.04
CA LEU A 67 8.36 1.89 11.13
C LEU A 67 8.15 0.38 11.15
N ALA A 68 8.73 -0.28 12.16
CA ALA A 68 8.55 -1.71 12.39
C ALA A 68 7.34 -1.96 13.29
N VAL A 69 6.69 -3.10 13.12
CA VAL A 69 5.57 -3.57 13.93
C VAL A 69 5.89 -4.94 14.50
N GLU A 70 5.57 -5.17 15.78
CA GLU A 70 5.84 -6.38 16.56
C GLU A 70 7.34 -6.70 16.72
N GLN A 71 8.10 -6.75 15.65
CA GLN A 71 9.54 -7.01 15.66
C GLN A 71 10.26 -6.01 14.75
N LYS A 72 11.50 -5.68 15.09
CA LYS A 72 12.32 -4.71 14.38
C LYS A 72 12.56 -5.06 12.89
N GLU A 73 12.47 -6.35 12.55
CA GLU A 73 12.64 -6.88 11.20
C GLU A 73 11.40 -6.70 10.33
N PHE A 74 10.23 -6.47 10.93
CA PHE A 74 8.95 -6.37 10.21
C PHE A 74 8.60 -4.92 9.93
N ILE A 75 9.18 -4.40 8.85
CA ILE A 75 8.97 -3.01 8.43
C ILE A 75 7.61 -2.87 7.74
N ALA A 76 6.70 -2.15 8.38
CA ALA A 76 5.38 -1.87 7.80
C ALA A 76 5.41 -0.69 6.82
N GLU A 77 6.31 0.27 7.02
CA GLU A 77 6.51 1.45 6.17
C GLU A 77 7.94 1.92 6.30
N GLY A 78 8.57 2.37 5.21
CA GLY A 78 9.94 2.87 5.27
C GLY A 78 10.37 3.66 4.04
N LEU A 79 11.52 4.28 4.17
CA LEU A 79 12.16 5.12 3.16
C LEU A 79 13.68 4.86 3.18
N ASN A 80 14.26 4.57 2.03
CA ASN A 80 15.70 4.44 1.93
C ASN A 80 16.39 5.78 1.54
N GLU A 81 17.70 5.79 1.66
CA GLU A 81 18.53 6.98 1.46
C GLU A 81 18.57 7.50 0.01
N VAL A 82 18.11 6.70 -0.96
CA VAL A 82 17.98 7.12 -2.37
C VAL A 82 16.53 7.47 -2.74
N GLY A 83 15.62 7.48 -1.75
CA GLY A 83 14.26 7.99 -1.88
C GLY A 83 13.22 6.95 -2.30
N LEU A 84 13.56 5.66 -2.39
CA LEU A 84 12.54 4.61 -2.55
C LEU A 84 11.78 4.46 -1.23
N SER A 85 10.47 4.62 -1.29
CA SER A 85 9.53 4.36 -0.20
C SER A 85 8.79 3.05 -0.45
N ALA A 86 8.57 2.28 0.61
CA ALA A 86 7.85 1.01 0.54
C ALA A 86 6.96 0.80 1.77
N GLY A 87 5.79 0.21 1.57
CA GLY A 87 4.85 -0.11 2.63
C GLY A 87 4.07 -1.39 2.35
N LEU A 88 3.68 -2.09 3.42
CA LEU A 88 2.80 -3.26 3.36
C LEU A 88 1.42 -2.94 3.89
N PHE A 89 0.40 -3.61 3.34
CA PHE A 89 -1.01 -3.44 3.71
C PHE A 89 -1.68 -4.80 3.82
N TYR A 90 -2.59 -4.94 4.76
CA TYR A 90 -3.36 -6.14 4.98
C TYR A 90 -4.23 -6.48 3.76
N PHE A 91 -4.10 -7.73 3.26
CA PHE A 91 -4.74 -8.18 2.01
C PHE A 91 -5.44 -9.54 2.20
N PRO A 92 -6.40 -9.64 3.13
CA PRO A 92 -7.05 -10.89 3.46
C PRO A 92 -7.93 -11.39 2.31
N LYS A 93 -8.04 -12.72 2.18
CA LYS A 93 -8.92 -13.46 1.27
C LYS A 93 -8.56 -13.41 -0.22
N TYR A 94 -7.75 -12.46 -0.66
CA TYR A 94 -7.37 -12.28 -2.07
C TYR A 94 -5.92 -12.67 -2.32
N GLY A 95 -5.03 -12.40 -1.37
CA GLY A 95 -3.64 -12.81 -1.48
C GLY A 95 -3.48 -14.31 -1.24
N GLU A 96 -2.62 -14.93 -2.03
CA GLU A 96 -2.21 -16.32 -1.87
C GLU A 96 -0.77 -16.46 -2.36
N TYR A 97 0.15 -16.76 -1.43
CA TYR A 97 1.56 -16.96 -1.74
C TYR A 97 1.84 -18.41 -2.13
N GLU A 98 3.03 -18.64 -2.68
CA GLU A 98 3.54 -19.99 -2.87
C GLU A 98 3.64 -20.74 -1.53
N LYS A 99 3.42 -22.05 -1.56
CA LYS A 99 3.67 -22.88 -0.37
C LYS A 99 5.15 -22.94 -0.08
N TYR A 100 5.51 -22.77 1.19
CA TYR A 100 6.89 -22.93 1.61
C TYR A 100 7.49 -24.27 1.18
N ASN A 101 8.68 -24.21 0.60
CA ASN A 101 9.47 -25.37 0.20
C ASN A 101 10.89 -25.24 0.77
N ALA A 102 11.25 -26.12 1.70
CA ALA A 102 12.55 -26.11 2.36
C ALA A 102 13.74 -26.31 1.39
N ALA A 103 13.52 -26.89 0.21
CA ALA A 103 14.57 -27.10 -0.79
C ALA A 103 15.04 -25.77 -1.43
N VAL A 104 14.21 -24.72 -1.39
CA VAL A 104 14.52 -23.39 -1.93
C VAL A 104 14.52 -22.30 -0.85
N ARG A 105 14.68 -22.68 0.42
CA ARG A 105 14.65 -21.76 1.56
C ARG A 105 15.62 -20.59 1.43
N ASP A 106 16.80 -20.80 0.83
CA ASP A 106 17.81 -19.76 0.65
C ASP A 106 17.38 -18.67 -0.36
N LYS A 107 16.25 -18.86 -1.04
CA LYS A 107 15.57 -17.87 -1.89
C LYS A 107 14.20 -17.51 -1.35
N SER A 108 13.82 -17.98 -0.17
CA SER A 108 12.51 -17.70 0.44
C SER A 108 12.62 -16.50 1.37
N ILE A 109 11.69 -15.56 1.19
CA ILE A 109 11.57 -14.36 2.02
C ILE A 109 10.17 -14.27 2.63
N SER A 110 10.11 -13.92 3.90
CA SER A 110 8.84 -13.63 4.57
C SER A 110 8.17 -12.40 3.96
N ASP A 111 6.87 -12.48 3.80
CA ASP A 111 6.01 -11.37 3.39
C ASP A 111 6.19 -10.12 4.26
N LEU A 112 6.41 -10.28 5.57
CA LEU A 112 6.65 -9.20 6.53
C LEU A 112 8.06 -8.59 6.44
N GLN A 113 9.01 -9.27 5.79
CA GLN A 113 10.38 -8.76 5.56
C GLN A 113 10.62 -8.30 4.13
N LEU A 114 9.62 -8.39 3.25
CA LEU A 114 9.78 -7.96 1.87
C LEU A 114 10.11 -6.46 1.77
N VAL A 115 9.49 -5.63 2.62
CA VAL A 115 9.75 -4.19 2.66
C VAL A 115 11.19 -3.90 3.09
N SER A 116 11.68 -4.52 4.18
CA SER A 116 13.06 -4.31 4.68
C SER A 116 14.09 -4.71 3.63
N TRP A 117 13.92 -5.86 2.97
CA TRP A 117 14.81 -6.30 1.92
C TRP A 117 14.83 -5.36 0.73
N LEU A 118 13.66 -4.98 0.19
CA LEU A 118 13.59 -4.16 -1.01
C LEU A 118 14.02 -2.71 -0.77
N LEU A 119 13.81 -2.15 0.42
CA LEU A 119 14.39 -0.86 0.81
C LEU A 119 15.92 -0.93 0.87
N GLY A 120 16.47 -2.04 1.36
CA GLY A 120 17.92 -2.25 1.41
C GLY A 120 18.55 -2.51 0.03
N GLU A 121 17.84 -3.11 -0.91
CA GLU A 121 18.39 -3.59 -2.17
C GLU A 121 18.16 -2.65 -3.36
N CYS A 122 16.98 -2.01 -3.43
CA CYS A 122 16.47 -1.33 -4.62
C CYS A 122 16.52 0.19 -4.52
N SER A 123 16.73 0.86 -5.64
CA SER A 123 16.72 2.32 -5.77
C SER A 123 15.46 2.86 -6.44
N ASN A 124 14.71 2.02 -7.16
CA ASN A 124 13.56 2.40 -7.96
C ASN A 124 12.59 1.22 -8.13
N VAL A 125 11.39 1.51 -8.65
CA VAL A 125 10.33 0.51 -8.81
C VAL A 125 10.65 -0.56 -9.85
N GLU A 126 11.50 -0.29 -10.83
CA GLU A 126 11.89 -1.29 -11.83
C GLU A 126 12.83 -2.34 -11.21
N GLU A 127 13.81 -1.90 -10.40
CA GLU A 127 14.65 -2.80 -9.62
C GLU A 127 13.81 -3.68 -8.66
N VAL A 128 12.75 -3.12 -8.06
CA VAL A 128 11.79 -3.89 -7.23
C VAL A 128 11.15 -5.02 -8.03
N LYS A 129 10.62 -4.74 -9.24
CA LYS A 129 10.01 -5.77 -10.09
C LYS A 129 10.99 -6.89 -10.41
N GLU A 130 12.23 -6.55 -10.76
CA GLU A 130 13.23 -7.53 -11.11
C GLU A 130 13.78 -8.31 -9.89
N ALA A 131 13.82 -7.69 -8.73
CA ALA A 131 14.25 -8.35 -7.50
C ALA A 131 13.24 -9.41 -7.05
N VAL A 132 11.96 -9.04 -6.97
CA VAL A 132 10.90 -9.93 -6.47
C VAL A 132 10.74 -11.19 -7.33
N LYS A 133 10.96 -11.12 -8.64
CA LYS A 133 10.92 -12.29 -9.55
C LYS A 133 11.95 -13.37 -9.23
N LYS A 134 12.97 -13.07 -8.42
CA LYS A 134 14.10 -13.98 -8.13
C LYS A 134 13.92 -14.72 -6.80
N VAL A 135 12.88 -14.43 -6.04
CA VAL A 135 12.65 -14.97 -4.70
C VAL A 135 11.26 -15.59 -4.57
N HIS A 136 11.08 -16.41 -3.55
CA HIS A 136 9.80 -16.98 -3.16
C HIS A 136 9.28 -16.24 -1.94
N VAL A 137 8.20 -15.49 -2.10
CA VAL A 137 7.54 -14.80 -0.98
C VAL A 137 6.61 -15.79 -0.27
N ILE A 138 6.78 -15.93 1.04
CA ILE A 138 6.07 -16.91 1.85
C ILE A 138 5.49 -16.30 3.13
N ASN A 139 4.45 -16.90 3.69
CA ASN A 139 4.00 -16.62 5.05
C ASN A 139 4.93 -17.27 6.10
N ILE A 140 5.19 -16.58 7.20
CA ILE A 140 5.82 -17.18 8.39
C ILE A 140 4.86 -18.18 9.03
N ASP A 141 3.60 -17.79 9.22
CA ASP A 141 2.52 -18.67 9.68
C ASP A 141 1.50 -18.84 8.54
N PRO A 142 1.37 -20.04 7.98
CA PRO A 142 0.40 -20.31 6.89
C PRO A 142 -1.06 -20.01 7.25
N ARG A 143 -1.39 -19.83 8.54
CA ARG A 143 -2.72 -19.44 9.02
C ARG A 143 -2.92 -17.93 9.04
N ALA A 144 -1.84 -17.16 8.95
CA ALA A 144 -1.89 -15.71 8.91
C ALA A 144 -2.49 -15.24 7.57
N SER A 145 -3.13 -14.09 7.61
CA SER A 145 -3.57 -13.41 6.40
C SER A 145 -2.39 -12.82 5.65
N THR A 146 -2.56 -12.68 4.34
CA THR A 146 -1.58 -12.09 3.45
C THR A 146 -1.55 -10.57 3.52
N VAL A 147 -0.50 -9.99 2.96
CA VAL A 147 -0.34 -8.56 2.70
C VAL A 147 -0.09 -8.31 1.22
N HIS A 148 -0.27 -7.07 0.78
CA HIS A 148 0.21 -6.56 -0.50
C HIS A 148 1.03 -5.31 -0.27
N TRP A 149 1.75 -4.83 -1.28
CA TRP A 149 2.78 -3.82 -1.09
C TRP A 149 2.64 -2.67 -2.07
N ARG A 150 3.04 -1.49 -1.62
CA ARG A 150 3.24 -0.30 -2.42
C ARG A 150 4.70 0.10 -2.38
N PHE A 151 5.20 0.54 -3.53
CA PHE A 151 6.51 1.17 -3.70
C PHE A 151 6.34 2.50 -4.42
N ALA A 152 7.08 3.52 -3.99
CA ALA A 152 7.12 4.83 -4.65
C ALA A 152 8.56 5.32 -4.74
N GLU A 153 8.92 5.94 -5.86
CA GLU A 153 10.24 6.50 -6.10
C GLU A 153 10.19 8.02 -6.22
N PRO A 154 11.33 8.75 -6.10
CA PRO A 154 11.35 10.21 -6.15
C PRO A 154 10.77 10.82 -7.42
N SER A 155 10.77 10.08 -8.54
CA SER A 155 10.13 10.51 -9.78
C SER A 155 8.61 10.67 -9.67
N GLY A 156 8.01 10.15 -8.59
CA GLY A 156 6.57 10.07 -8.37
C GLY A 156 5.93 8.83 -9.00
N ARG A 157 6.70 7.97 -9.65
CA ARG A 157 6.22 6.67 -10.14
C ARG A 157 5.93 5.75 -8.95
N GLN A 158 4.84 5.04 -9.02
CA GLN A 158 4.40 4.12 -7.96
C GLN A 158 4.00 2.78 -8.51
N LEU A 159 4.23 1.76 -7.70
CA LEU A 159 3.96 0.36 -8.02
C LEU A 159 3.16 -0.28 -6.89
N VAL A 160 2.14 -1.03 -7.22
CA VAL A 160 1.49 -1.99 -6.31
C VAL A 160 1.91 -3.39 -6.71
N LEU A 161 2.28 -4.20 -5.73
CA LEU A 161 2.55 -5.62 -5.88
C LEU A 161 1.50 -6.41 -5.11
N GLU A 162 0.83 -7.30 -5.80
CA GLU A 162 -0.07 -8.31 -5.23
C GLU A 162 0.39 -9.70 -5.64
N ILE A 163 0.28 -10.67 -4.74
CA ILE A 163 0.53 -12.08 -5.04
C ILE A 163 -0.79 -12.82 -4.88
N ILE A 164 -1.31 -13.30 -6.00
CA ILE A 164 -2.63 -13.92 -6.10
C ILE A 164 -2.45 -15.29 -6.76
N LYS A 165 -2.88 -16.36 -6.10
CA LYS A 165 -2.69 -17.75 -6.55
C LYS A 165 -1.23 -18.11 -6.87
N GLY A 166 -0.30 -17.55 -6.08
CA GLY A 166 1.14 -17.73 -6.28
C GLY A 166 1.75 -16.91 -7.43
N GLU A 167 0.96 -16.10 -8.14
CA GLU A 167 1.43 -15.29 -9.26
C GLU A 167 1.68 -13.84 -8.84
N LEU A 168 2.78 -13.24 -9.34
CA LEU A 168 3.14 -11.85 -9.10
C LEU A 168 2.35 -10.93 -10.03
N HIS A 169 1.56 -10.02 -9.47
CA HIS A 169 0.83 -8.98 -10.19
C HIS A 169 1.43 -7.62 -9.85
N PHE A 170 1.86 -6.90 -10.88
CA PHE A 170 2.43 -5.56 -10.76
C PHE A 170 1.51 -4.56 -11.42
N TYR A 171 1.10 -3.53 -10.68
CA TYR A 171 0.23 -2.45 -11.18
C TYR A 171 0.91 -1.10 -11.04
N GLU A 172 1.00 -0.34 -12.13
CA GLU A 172 1.38 1.07 -12.05
C GLU A 172 0.27 1.86 -11.37
N ASN A 173 0.59 2.46 -10.24
CA ASN A 173 -0.38 3.19 -9.43
C ASN A 173 -0.35 4.69 -9.76
N THR A 174 -1.03 5.09 -10.81
CA THR A 174 -1.10 6.48 -11.25
C THR A 174 -2.01 7.35 -10.38
N LEU A 175 -2.91 6.73 -9.60
CA LEU A 175 -3.77 7.45 -8.66
C LEU A 175 -3.06 7.76 -7.34
N GLY A 176 -1.99 7.05 -7.01
CA GLY A 176 -1.28 7.21 -5.75
C GLY A 176 -2.10 6.82 -4.51
N VAL A 177 -3.05 5.90 -4.66
CA VAL A 177 -3.92 5.43 -3.57
C VAL A 177 -3.84 3.93 -3.46
N LEU A 178 -3.73 3.43 -2.23
CA LEU A 178 -3.87 2.01 -1.91
C LEU A 178 -4.62 1.86 -0.58
N THR A 179 -5.44 0.83 -0.48
CA THR A 179 -6.12 0.46 0.76
C THR A 179 -5.85 -1.01 1.08
N ASN A 180 -6.88 -1.81 1.22
CA ASN A 180 -6.79 -3.24 1.53
C ASN A 180 -7.59 -4.02 0.47
N SER A 181 -8.02 -5.26 0.80
CA SER A 181 -8.88 -6.05 -0.10
C SER A 181 -10.16 -5.31 -0.55
N PRO A 182 -10.64 -5.57 -1.76
CA PRO A 182 -10.19 -6.51 -2.77
C PRO A 182 -8.88 -6.13 -3.48
N SER A 183 -8.60 -6.76 -4.66
CA SER A 183 -7.40 -6.44 -5.44
C SER A 183 -7.38 -4.99 -5.94
N PHE A 184 -6.19 -4.47 -6.24
CA PHE A 184 -6.02 -3.12 -6.76
C PHE A 184 -6.80 -2.89 -8.07
N GLU A 185 -6.77 -3.86 -8.99
CA GLU A 185 -7.54 -3.81 -10.23
C GLU A 185 -9.06 -3.72 -9.98
N TRP A 186 -9.55 -4.45 -8.97
CA TRP A 186 -10.95 -4.37 -8.58
C TRP A 186 -11.30 -2.95 -8.09
N HIS A 187 -10.45 -2.33 -7.28
CA HIS A 187 -10.66 -0.96 -6.81
C HIS A 187 -10.73 0.03 -7.96
N LEU A 188 -9.85 -0.10 -8.96
CA LEU A 188 -9.91 0.73 -10.17
C LEU A 188 -11.22 0.53 -10.93
N THR A 189 -11.65 -0.72 -11.08
CA THR A 189 -12.94 -1.03 -11.72
C THR A 189 -14.12 -0.44 -10.95
N ASN A 190 -14.09 -0.53 -9.61
CA ASN A 190 -15.13 0.01 -8.75
C ASN A 190 -15.30 1.53 -8.85
N LEU A 191 -14.25 2.28 -9.20
CA LEU A 191 -14.36 3.73 -9.41
C LEU A 191 -15.40 4.10 -10.48
N ASN A 192 -15.69 3.21 -11.45
CA ASN A 192 -16.73 3.43 -12.47
C ASN A 192 -18.14 3.60 -11.87
N ASN A 193 -18.39 3.04 -10.68
CA ASN A 193 -19.66 3.26 -9.99
C ASN A 193 -19.84 4.70 -9.47
N TYR A 194 -18.77 5.49 -9.47
CA TYR A 194 -18.70 6.85 -8.94
C TYR A 194 -18.37 7.89 -10.00
N VAL A 195 -18.61 7.56 -11.26
CA VAL A 195 -18.37 8.47 -12.43
C VAL A 195 -19.14 9.79 -12.33
N ASN A 196 -20.21 9.82 -11.53
CA ASN A 196 -20.98 11.01 -11.24
C ASN A 196 -20.33 11.97 -10.24
N LEU A 197 -19.32 11.53 -9.51
CA LEU A 197 -18.62 12.37 -8.54
C LEU A 197 -17.59 13.27 -9.23
N PHE A 198 -17.59 14.54 -8.86
CA PHE A 198 -16.63 15.52 -9.36
C PHE A 198 -16.42 16.66 -8.35
N PRO A 199 -15.25 17.32 -8.34
CA PRO A 199 -15.05 18.51 -7.51
C PRO A 199 -15.89 19.67 -8.02
N GLY A 200 -16.63 20.34 -7.12
CA GLY A 200 -17.42 21.51 -7.46
C GLY A 200 -18.91 21.37 -7.18
N THR A 201 -19.72 22.15 -7.86
CA THR A 201 -21.16 22.26 -7.68
C THR A 201 -21.90 21.56 -8.81
N ALA A 202 -22.84 20.69 -8.47
CA ALA A 202 -23.69 20.05 -9.46
C ALA A 202 -24.55 21.10 -10.21
N PRO A 203 -24.74 20.96 -11.53
CA PRO A 203 -25.57 21.86 -12.29
C PRO A 203 -27.05 21.75 -11.87
N ASN A 204 -27.80 22.85 -12.01
CA ASN A 204 -29.24 22.83 -11.80
C ASN A 204 -29.91 21.85 -12.79
N GLN A 205 -30.97 21.22 -12.32
CA GLN A 205 -31.76 20.27 -13.09
C GLN A 205 -33.24 20.68 -13.07
N GLN A 206 -33.95 20.31 -14.12
CA GLN A 206 -35.40 20.51 -14.23
C GLN A 206 -36.11 19.15 -14.09
N LEU A 207 -36.95 19.01 -13.08
CA LEU A 207 -37.82 17.84 -12.87
C LEU A 207 -39.28 18.23 -13.03
N GLY A 208 -39.82 18.04 -14.22
CA GLY A 208 -41.15 18.57 -14.55
C GLY A 208 -41.18 20.09 -14.40
N ASN A 209 -42.05 20.62 -13.54
CA ASN A 209 -42.16 22.05 -13.24
C ASN A 209 -41.31 22.51 -12.04
N ILE A 210 -40.45 21.62 -11.47
CA ILE A 210 -39.64 21.92 -10.31
C ILE A 210 -38.20 22.11 -10.75
N GLU A 211 -37.64 23.27 -10.45
CA GLU A 211 -36.20 23.51 -10.59
C GLU A 211 -35.45 22.98 -9.35
N LEU A 212 -34.45 22.13 -9.59
CA LEU A 212 -33.57 21.62 -8.56
C LEU A 212 -32.24 22.37 -8.63
N SER A 213 -31.83 22.94 -7.50
CA SER A 213 -30.55 23.61 -7.34
C SER A 213 -29.80 23.06 -6.12
N SER A 214 -28.47 23.09 -6.18
CA SER A 214 -27.66 22.63 -5.06
C SER A 214 -27.72 23.60 -3.87
N PHE A 215 -27.67 23.08 -2.64
CA PHE A 215 -27.66 23.91 -1.42
C PHE A 215 -26.31 24.59 -1.14
N GLY A 216 -25.27 24.32 -1.94
CA GLY A 216 -23.98 24.95 -1.77
C GLY A 216 -22.86 24.29 -2.58
N ALA A 217 -21.64 24.81 -2.44
CA ALA A 217 -20.45 24.26 -3.07
C ALA A 217 -20.15 22.84 -2.57
N GLY A 218 -19.55 22.02 -3.45
CA GLY A 218 -19.18 20.64 -3.10
C GLY A 218 -20.27 19.61 -3.35
N SER A 219 -21.45 20.00 -3.88
CA SER A 219 -22.54 19.07 -4.17
C SER A 219 -22.18 18.02 -5.24
N GLY A 220 -21.11 18.21 -6.02
CA GLY A 220 -20.57 17.19 -6.93
C GLY A 220 -20.03 15.95 -6.22
N PHE A 221 -19.76 16.02 -4.91
CA PHE A 221 -19.40 14.85 -4.09
C PHE A 221 -20.58 14.21 -3.35
N LEU A 222 -21.81 14.63 -3.65
CA LEU A 222 -22.97 14.00 -3.08
C LEU A 222 -23.05 12.53 -3.50
N GLY A 223 -23.09 11.62 -2.53
CA GLY A 223 -23.06 10.18 -2.75
C GLY A 223 -21.66 9.55 -2.62
N ILE A 224 -20.63 10.33 -2.28
CA ILE A 224 -19.34 9.72 -1.91
C ILE A 224 -19.53 8.79 -0.71
N PRO A 225 -18.97 7.55 -0.73
CA PRO A 225 -19.26 6.58 0.33
C PRO A 225 -18.64 7.00 1.66
N GLY A 226 -19.42 6.92 2.75
CA GLY A 226 -19.04 7.38 4.08
C GLY A 226 -18.51 6.30 5.02
N ASP A 227 -18.69 5.02 4.69
CA ASP A 227 -18.26 3.92 5.55
C ASP A 227 -16.74 3.70 5.53
N VAL A 228 -16.24 2.86 6.46
CA VAL A 228 -14.80 2.64 6.67
C VAL A 228 -14.25 1.40 5.95
N THR A 229 -15.02 0.76 5.09
CA THR A 229 -14.53 -0.39 4.31
C THR A 229 -13.41 0.00 3.34
N PRO A 230 -12.51 -0.91 2.98
CA PRO A 230 -11.44 -0.61 2.04
C PRO A 230 -11.92 -0.02 0.71
N PRO A 231 -12.99 -0.55 0.05
CA PRO A 231 -13.52 0.05 -1.16
C PRO A 231 -13.96 1.51 -1.00
N SER A 232 -14.67 1.80 0.07
CA SER A 232 -15.17 3.16 0.35
C SER A 232 -14.03 4.14 0.66
N ARG A 233 -13.02 3.68 1.41
CA ARG A 233 -11.82 4.48 1.69
C ARG A 233 -11.01 4.74 0.42
N PHE A 234 -10.89 3.74 -0.47
CA PHE A 234 -10.22 3.90 -1.75
C PHE A 234 -10.88 4.99 -2.61
N VAL A 235 -12.21 4.95 -2.73
CA VAL A 235 -12.98 5.95 -3.46
C VAL A 235 -12.75 7.35 -2.88
N ARG A 236 -12.90 7.52 -1.57
CA ARG A 236 -12.68 8.82 -0.92
C ARG A 236 -11.27 9.35 -1.15
N ALA A 237 -10.25 8.50 -0.91
CA ALA A 237 -8.85 8.89 -1.09
C ALA A 237 -8.58 9.31 -2.53
N ALA A 238 -9.06 8.56 -3.53
CA ALA A 238 -8.87 8.87 -4.94
C ALA A 238 -9.50 10.22 -5.33
N PHE A 239 -10.75 10.46 -4.95
CA PHE A 239 -11.44 11.69 -5.29
C PHE A 239 -10.91 12.91 -4.54
N TYR A 240 -10.60 12.79 -3.24
CA TYR A 240 -10.05 13.90 -2.47
C TYR A 240 -8.63 14.25 -2.93
N GLN A 241 -7.79 13.26 -3.20
CA GLN A 241 -6.45 13.51 -3.73
C GLN A 241 -6.50 14.21 -5.10
N ALA A 242 -7.32 13.72 -6.02
CA ALA A 242 -7.48 14.35 -7.33
C ALA A 242 -8.02 15.79 -7.25
N SER A 243 -8.77 16.13 -6.19
CA SER A 243 -9.31 17.46 -5.95
C SER A 243 -8.35 18.39 -5.23
N ALA A 244 -7.49 17.84 -4.36
CA ALA A 244 -6.57 18.62 -3.52
C ALA A 244 -5.38 19.21 -4.30
N LEU A 245 -5.02 18.63 -5.43
CA LEU A 245 -3.87 19.08 -6.24
C LEU A 245 -3.95 20.53 -6.69
N SER A 246 -5.14 21.13 -6.75
CA SER A 246 -5.32 22.56 -7.05
C SER A 246 -5.19 23.49 -5.84
N LEU A 247 -5.10 22.97 -4.62
CA LEU A 247 -5.07 23.75 -3.39
C LEU A 247 -3.67 23.83 -2.74
N ILE A 248 -2.70 23.05 -3.21
CA ILE A 248 -1.34 22.97 -2.63
C ILE A 248 -0.44 24.14 -3.10
N HIS A 249 -0.90 24.96 -4.02
CA HIS A 249 -0.17 26.14 -4.52
C HIS A 249 -0.56 27.46 -3.83
N ILE A 250 -0.93 27.42 -2.55
CA ILE A 250 -1.13 28.63 -1.76
C ILE A 250 0.12 28.92 -0.95
#